data_13d05e75d526d2e30124417d953fb2a6
#
_entry.id   13d05e75d526d2e30124417d953fb2a6
#
_cell.length_a   1.000
_cell.length_b   1.000
_cell.length_c   1.000
_cell.angle_alpha   90.00
_cell.angle_beta   90.00
_cell.angle_gamma   90.00
#
_symmetry.space_group_name_H-M   'P 1'
#
loop_
_entity.id
_entity.type
_entity.pdbx_description
1 polymer ?
#
loop_
_entity_poly.entity_id
_entity_poly.type
_entity_poly.pdbx_seq_one_letter_code
_entity_poly.pdbx_strand_id
1 'polypeptide(L)'
;SSYLKVQDVDYIAGLALRVAEAVAGGKQCHGSGRWMGKCLDLSKAYKQVGILPAHRHLSVIFFHDKDGRPKFFVANSLMFGATAAVYAFNRISRSLWFLFNKMLLLPCGVFYDDFPLFSPEGLAVNADQSASALLDLLGWRHARTGPKGRPFEEKFQVLGCSLDLAGVPQGEVMLENKPGRLDRLCEHFQRIKAA
;
A
#
# COMPACT_ATOMS: atom_id res chain seq x y z
N SER A 1 21.46 -1.85 -15.27
CA SER A 1 20.03 -2.11 -15.15
C SER A 1 19.57 -1.64 -13.77
N SER A 2 18.78 -0.58 -13.72
CA SER A 2 18.17 -0.12 -12.48
C SER A 2 17.01 -1.06 -12.14
N TYR A 3 17.28 -2.06 -11.30
CA TYR A 3 16.20 -2.87 -10.75
C TYR A 3 15.29 -1.99 -9.87
N LEU A 4 13.98 -2.10 -10.09
CA LEU A 4 12.98 -1.47 -9.24
C LEU A 4 12.97 -2.23 -7.91
N LYS A 5 13.55 -1.65 -6.85
CA LYS A 5 13.44 -2.23 -5.52
C LYS A 5 12.11 -1.79 -4.91
N VAL A 6 11.19 -2.74 -4.73
CA VAL A 6 9.96 -2.55 -3.94
C VAL A 6 10.15 -3.13 -2.55
N GLN A 7 9.39 -2.61 -1.59
CA GLN A 7 9.34 -3.14 -0.24
C GLN A 7 8.25 -4.19 -0.19
N ASP A 8 8.63 -5.45 -0.23
CA ASP A 8 7.72 -6.60 -0.22
C ASP A 8 7.18 -6.93 1.19
N VAL A 9 6.48 -8.04 1.28
CA VAL A 9 5.88 -8.49 2.55
C VAL A 9 6.96 -8.78 3.60
N ASP A 10 8.14 -9.26 3.21
CA ASP A 10 9.23 -9.55 4.13
C ASP A 10 9.78 -8.25 4.75
N TYR A 11 9.89 -7.19 3.94
CA TYR A 11 10.25 -5.87 4.44
C TYR A 11 9.22 -5.34 5.47
N ILE A 12 7.93 -5.49 5.18
CA ILE A 12 6.86 -5.01 6.06
C ILE A 12 6.83 -5.81 7.37
N ALA A 13 6.97 -7.13 7.28
CA ALA A 13 7.06 -8.00 8.47
C ALA A 13 8.32 -7.66 9.29
N GLY A 14 9.46 -7.45 8.63
CA GLY A 14 10.70 -7.02 9.29
C GLY A 14 10.57 -5.66 9.98
N LEU A 15 9.85 -4.71 9.38
CA LEU A 15 9.57 -3.41 10.01
C LEU A 15 8.71 -3.58 11.27
N ALA A 16 7.64 -4.39 11.20
CA ALA A 16 6.79 -4.69 12.35
C ALA A 16 7.57 -5.41 13.47
N LEU A 17 8.44 -6.36 13.12
CA LEU A 17 9.28 -7.06 14.07
C LEU A 17 10.27 -6.10 14.77
N ARG A 18 10.87 -5.16 14.05
CA ARG A 18 11.74 -4.12 14.64
C ARG A 18 10.99 -3.24 15.64
N VAL A 19 9.73 -2.93 15.36
CA VAL A 19 8.86 -2.24 16.31
C VAL A 19 8.66 -3.11 17.57
N ALA A 20 8.30 -4.38 17.38
CA ALA A 20 8.07 -5.30 18.49
C ALA A 20 9.33 -5.49 19.36
N GLU A 21 10.50 -5.73 18.76
CA GLU A 21 11.80 -5.82 19.46
C GLU A 21 12.10 -4.55 20.27
N ALA A 22 11.82 -3.38 19.71
CA ALA A 22 12.05 -2.10 20.38
C ALA A 22 11.12 -1.92 21.60
N VAL A 23 9.87 -2.33 21.48
CA VAL A 23 8.87 -2.28 22.57
C VAL A 23 9.23 -3.24 23.68
N ALA A 24 9.48 -4.50 23.35
CA ALA A 24 9.88 -5.53 24.31
C ALA A 24 11.21 -5.20 25.02
N GLY A 25 12.14 -4.52 24.34
CA GLY A 25 13.40 -4.02 24.89
C GLY A 25 13.27 -2.78 25.78
N GLY A 26 12.05 -2.36 26.14
CA GLY A 26 11.79 -1.23 27.05
C GLY A 26 12.04 0.15 26.44
N LYS A 27 12.23 0.25 25.13
CA LYS A 27 12.20 1.55 24.43
C LYS A 27 10.76 2.02 24.42
N GLN A 28 10.43 2.90 25.35
CA GLN A 28 9.06 3.35 25.60
C GLN A 28 8.36 3.81 24.32
N CYS A 29 7.28 3.11 24.00
CA CYS A 29 6.22 3.61 23.14
C CYS A 29 5.08 4.09 24.04
N HIS A 30 4.48 5.22 23.72
CA HIS A 30 3.40 5.82 24.49
C HIS A 30 2.28 4.80 24.81
N GLY A 31 1.92 4.67 26.07
CA GLY A 31 0.76 3.90 26.52
C GLY A 31 1.01 2.43 26.82
N SER A 32 0.08 1.57 26.41
CA SER A 32 0.01 0.13 26.73
C SER A 32 1.11 -0.75 26.11
N GLY A 33 1.98 -0.20 25.28
CA GLY A 33 2.91 -0.97 24.45
C GLY A 33 2.24 -1.65 23.23
N ARG A 34 0.91 -1.54 23.10
CA ARG A 34 0.16 -2.08 21.96
C ARG A 34 0.33 -1.21 20.73
N TRP A 35 0.41 -1.86 19.60
CA TRP A 35 0.54 -1.22 18.29
C TRP A 35 -0.59 -1.62 17.36
N MET A 36 -0.92 -0.71 16.49
CA MET A 36 -1.96 -0.85 15.48
C MET A 36 -1.36 -0.61 14.10
N GLY A 37 -1.94 -1.21 13.08
CA GLY A 37 -1.53 -0.99 11.70
C GLY A 37 -2.71 -0.75 10.79
N LYS A 38 -2.45 -0.12 9.65
CA LYS A 38 -3.39 -0.01 8.53
C LYS A 38 -2.63 0.00 7.22
N CYS A 39 -3.27 -0.43 6.13
CA CYS A 39 -2.76 -0.20 4.79
C CYS A 39 -3.53 0.99 4.19
N LEU A 40 -2.85 2.11 3.95
CA LEU A 40 -3.41 3.27 3.27
C LEU A 40 -3.29 3.05 1.76
N ASP A 41 -4.42 3.22 1.04
CA ASP A 41 -4.54 2.99 -0.41
C ASP A 41 -4.81 4.31 -1.13
N LEU A 42 -4.01 4.63 -2.14
CA LEU A 42 -4.24 5.81 -2.98
C LEU A 42 -5.34 5.53 -4.01
N SER A 43 -6.41 6.31 -3.98
CA SER A 43 -7.55 6.12 -4.89
C SER A 43 -7.17 6.34 -6.35
N LYS A 44 -7.23 5.28 -7.17
CA LYS A 44 -6.86 5.35 -8.60
C LYS A 44 -5.45 5.90 -8.83
N ALA A 45 -4.50 5.50 -8.01
CA ALA A 45 -3.14 6.00 -7.86
C ALA A 45 -2.48 6.54 -9.15
N TYR A 46 -2.28 5.71 -10.16
CA TYR A 46 -1.68 6.11 -11.46
C TYR A 46 -2.46 7.21 -12.17
N LYS A 47 -3.80 7.21 -12.03
CA LYS A 47 -4.66 8.21 -12.68
C LYS A 47 -4.60 9.59 -12.04
N GLN A 48 -3.97 9.72 -10.88
CA GLN A 48 -3.73 11.01 -10.25
C GLN A 48 -2.47 11.71 -10.79
N VAL A 49 -1.62 11.00 -11.52
CA VAL A 49 -0.39 11.54 -12.10
C VAL A 49 -0.61 11.87 -13.56
N GLY A 50 -0.56 13.15 -13.90
CA GLY A 50 -0.73 13.63 -15.26
C GLY A 50 0.48 13.30 -16.15
N ILE A 51 0.22 13.17 -17.46
CA ILE A 51 1.26 13.08 -18.48
C ILE A 51 1.54 14.49 -19.03
N LEU A 52 2.82 14.83 -19.14
CA LEU A 52 3.23 16.10 -19.73
C LEU A 52 2.58 16.27 -21.13
N PRO A 53 1.97 17.41 -21.44
CA PRO A 53 1.29 17.62 -22.73
C PRO A 53 2.12 17.24 -23.95
N ALA A 54 3.42 17.57 -23.94
CA ALA A 54 4.35 17.21 -25.00
C ALA A 54 4.54 15.71 -25.22
N HIS A 55 4.24 14.87 -24.21
CA HIS A 55 4.39 13.42 -24.26
C HIS A 55 3.08 12.65 -24.46
N ARG A 56 1.94 13.34 -24.56
CA ARG A 56 0.62 12.67 -24.69
C ARG A 56 0.50 11.84 -25.96
N HIS A 57 1.18 12.23 -27.05
CA HIS A 57 1.21 11.50 -28.30
C HIS A 57 1.83 10.08 -28.15
N LEU A 58 2.59 9.82 -27.10
CA LEU A 58 3.14 8.50 -26.75
C LEU A 58 2.17 7.63 -25.94
N SER A 59 0.99 8.16 -25.58
CA SER A 59 0.06 7.53 -24.66
C SER A 59 -1.32 7.35 -25.33
N VAL A 60 -1.32 6.73 -26.49
CA VAL A 60 -2.53 6.46 -27.28
C VAL A 60 -3.04 5.05 -26.95
N ILE A 61 -4.31 4.95 -26.61
CA ILE A 61 -5.03 3.70 -26.38
C ILE A 61 -5.88 3.42 -27.60
N PHE A 62 -5.79 2.21 -28.12
CA PHE A 62 -6.57 1.73 -29.23
C PHE A 62 -7.49 0.59 -28.79
N PHE A 63 -8.74 0.61 -29.24
CA PHE A 63 -9.66 -0.54 -29.14
C PHE A 63 -10.74 -0.49 -30.23
N HIS A 64 -11.40 -1.60 -30.45
CA HIS A 64 -12.58 -1.63 -31.27
C HIS A 64 -13.83 -1.40 -30.41
N ASP A 65 -14.77 -0.59 -30.90
CA ASP A 65 -16.09 -0.46 -30.26
C ASP A 65 -16.96 -1.71 -30.51
N LYS A 66 -18.17 -1.70 -29.96
CA LYS A 66 -19.14 -2.79 -30.13
C LYS A 66 -19.51 -3.10 -31.59
N ASP A 67 -19.33 -2.14 -32.50
CA ASP A 67 -19.61 -2.27 -33.91
C ASP A 67 -18.38 -2.65 -34.75
N GLY A 68 -17.25 -2.98 -34.06
CA GLY A 68 -15.98 -3.33 -34.70
C GLY A 68 -15.20 -2.15 -35.25
N ARG A 69 -15.58 -0.90 -34.97
CA ARG A 69 -14.92 0.30 -35.48
C ARG A 69 -13.73 0.68 -34.58
N PRO A 70 -12.58 1.03 -35.19
CA PRO A 70 -11.42 1.45 -34.42
C PRO A 70 -11.67 2.78 -33.71
N LYS A 71 -11.28 2.85 -32.41
CA LYS A 71 -11.30 4.05 -31.58
C LYS A 71 -9.93 4.30 -30.98
N PHE A 72 -9.52 5.56 -30.96
CA PHE A 72 -8.26 6.02 -30.43
C PHE A 72 -8.52 7.03 -29.32
N PHE A 73 -7.84 6.88 -28.19
CA PHE A 73 -7.94 7.77 -27.04
C PHE A 73 -6.54 8.16 -26.57
N VAL A 74 -6.37 9.42 -26.27
CA VAL A 74 -5.12 9.93 -25.69
C VAL A 74 -5.26 9.92 -24.19
N ALA A 75 -4.39 9.17 -23.48
CA ALA A 75 -4.37 9.16 -22.03
C ALA A 75 -3.74 10.46 -21.49
N ASN A 76 -4.43 11.09 -20.54
CA ASN A 76 -3.95 12.31 -19.87
C ASN A 76 -3.22 12.01 -18.55
N SER A 77 -3.23 10.76 -18.12
CA SER A 77 -2.59 10.28 -16.88
C SER A 77 -1.80 9.01 -17.13
N LEU A 78 -0.93 8.65 -16.18
CA LEU A 78 -0.13 7.42 -16.29
C LEU A 78 -1.00 6.21 -16.55
N MET A 79 -0.58 5.39 -17.51
CA MET A 79 -1.30 4.18 -17.91
C MET A 79 -0.74 2.94 -17.21
N PHE A 80 -1.63 2.04 -16.79
CA PHE A 80 -1.23 0.71 -16.37
C PHE A 80 -0.60 -0.04 -17.56
N GLY A 81 0.42 -0.87 -17.24
CA GLY A 81 1.12 -1.69 -18.23
C GLY A 81 2.29 -1.01 -18.93
N ALA A 82 2.42 0.31 -18.85
CA ALA A 82 3.60 1.00 -19.37
C ALA A 82 4.73 0.98 -18.34
N THR A 83 5.88 0.42 -18.69
CA THR A 83 7.06 0.33 -17.81
C THR A 83 7.48 1.71 -17.27
N ALA A 84 7.50 2.72 -18.13
CA ALA A 84 7.83 4.10 -17.72
C ALA A 84 6.87 4.65 -16.68
N ALA A 85 5.56 4.30 -16.75
CA ALA A 85 4.57 4.72 -15.77
C ALA A 85 4.83 4.09 -14.39
N VAL A 86 5.26 2.82 -14.35
CA VAL A 86 5.61 2.13 -13.12
C VAL A 86 6.81 2.82 -12.43
N TYR A 87 7.86 3.14 -13.19
CA TYR A 87 9.01 3.85 -12.65
C TYR A 87 8.67 5.26 -12.17
N ALA A 88 7.89 6.01 -12.95
CA ALA A 88 7.46 7.35 -12.59
C ALA A 88 6.63 7.35 -11.30
N PHE A 89 5.63 6.46 -11.23
CA PHE A 89 4.78 6.34 -10.05
C PHE A 89 5.55 5.92 -8.81
N ASN A 90 6.48 4.97 -8.94
CA ASN A 90 7.28 4.49 -7.81
C ASN A 90 8.20 5.57 -7.21
N ARG A 91 8.69 6.51 -8.02
CA ARG A 91 9.42 7.68 -7.52
C ARG A 91 8.54 8.53 -6.60
N ILE A 92 7.28 8.76 -7.00
CA ILE A 92 6.31 9.52 -6.22
C ILE A 92 5.96 8.77 -4.94
N SER A 93 5.65 7.47 -5.02
CA SER A 93 5.33 6.64 -3.86
C SER A 93 6.46 6.65 -2.83
N ARG A 94 7.72 6.56 -3.29
CA ARG A 94 8.89 6.66 -2.39
C ARG A 94 9.04 8.04 -1.77
N SER A 95 8.67 9.11 -2.46
CA SER A 95 8.65 10.45 -1.88
C SER A 95 7.59 10.57 -0.78
N LEU A 96 6.39 10.04 -1.00
CA LEU A 96 5.33 9.99 0.03
C LEU A 96 5.77 9.14 1.22
N TRP A 97 6.35 7.95 0.98
CA TRP A 97 6.94 7.12 2.03
C TRP A 97 7.98 7.86 2.86
N PHE A 98 8.87 8.63 2.21
CA PHE A 98 9.86 9.45 2.89
C PHE A 98 9.20 10.49 3.78
N LEU A 99 8.15 11.17 3.30
CA LEU A 99 7.41 12.17 4.06
C LEU A 99 6.72 11.56 5.28
N PHE A 100 6.04 10.40 5.14
CA PHE A 100 5.44 9.70 6.28
C PHE A 100 6.48 9.36 7.34
N ASN A 101 7.62 8.80 6.95
CA ASN A 101 8.65 8.39 7.92
C ASN A 101 9.43 9.56 8.51
N LYS A 102 9.73 10.61 7.73
CA LYS A 102 10.63 11.69 8.17
C LYS A 102 9.91 12.90 8.72
N MET A 103 8.75 13.24 8.19
CA MET A 103 8.00 14.42 8.66
C MET A 103 6.97 14.04 9.74
N LEU A 104 6.26 12.92 9.55
CA LEU A 104 5.24 12.49 10.50
C LEU A 104 5.77 11.48 11.52
N LEU A 105 7.00 11.00 11.37
CA LEU A 105 7.62 9.98 12.23
C LEU A 105 6.75 8.70 12.33
N LEU A 106 5.98 8.42 11.29
CA LEU A 106 5.17 7.21 11.20
C LEU A 106 5.99 6.09 10.57
N PRO A 107 6.23 4.99 11.27
CA PRO A 107 6.80 3.80 10.67
C PRO A 107 5.90 3.36 9.50
N CYS A 108 6.45 3.38 8.30
CA CYS A 108 5.70 3.16 7.08
C CYS A 108 6.53 2.36 6.08
N GLY A 109 5.90 1.38 5.45
CA GLY A 109 6.41 0.74 4.23
C GLY A 109 5.77 1.35 2.97
N VAL A 110 6.26 0.93 1.79
CA VAL A 110 5.67 1.28 0.50
C VAL A 110 5.79 0.15 -0.50
N PHE A 111 4.65 -0.24 -1.07
CA PHE A 111 4.61 -1.16 -2.19
C PHE A 111 3.67 -0.58 -3.25
N TYR A 112 4.24 0.08 -4.24
CA TYR A 112 3.52 0.87 -5.25
C TYR A 112 2.58 1.91 -4.62
N ASP A 113 1.28 1.64 -4.61
CA ASP A 113 0.21 2.52 -4.09
C ASP A 113 -0.28 2.12 -2.69
N ASP A 114 0.26 1.03 -2.13
CA ASP A 114 -0.04 0.56 -0.78
C ASP A 114 1.00 1.09 0.22
N PHE A 115 0.52 1.75 1.28
CA PHE A 115 1.34 2.28 2.36
C PHE A 115 0.92 1.66 3.69
N PRO A 116 1.53 0.54 4.09
CA PRO A 116 1.36 0.00 5.43
C PRO A 116 1.97 0.96 6.47
N LEU A 117 1.11 1.47 7.35
CA LEU A 117 1.43 2.39 8.43
C LEU A 117 1.32 1.68 9.77
N PHE A 118 2.19 2.03 10.70
CA PHE A 118 2.17 1.52 12.07
C PHE A 118 2.12 2.68 13.06
N SER A 119 1.40 2.50 14.16
CA SER A 119 1.29 3.51 15.22
C SER A 119 1.02 2.85 16.58
N PRO A 120 1.55 3.41 17.68
CA PRO A 120 1.06 3.05 19.00
C PRO A 120 -0.45 3.24 19.08
N GLU A 121 -1.16 2.36 19.80
CA GLU A 121 -2.63 2.40 19.93
C GLU A 121 -3.14 3.79 20.34
N GLY A 122 -2.53 4.41 21.34
CA GLY A 122 -2.95 5.73 21.82
C GLY A 122 -2.73 6.89 20.84
N LEU A 123 -1.95 6.67 19.77
CA LEU A 123 -1.68 7.67 18.73
C LEU A 123 -2.33 7.33 17.39
N ALA A 124 -3.00 6.18 17.26
CA ALA A 124 -3.52 5.69 15.99
C ALA A 124 -4.49 6.66 15.29
N VAL A 125 -5.37 7.31 16.03
CA VAL A 125 -6.30 8.33 15.50
C VAL A 125 -5.53 9.54 14.97
N ASN A 126 -4.56 10.03 15.73
CA ASN A 126 -3.73 11.17 15.31
C ASN A 126 -2.89 10.81 14.08
N ALA A 127 -2.30 9.62 14.06
CA ALA A 127 -1.52 9.11 12.93
C ALA A 127 -2.37 9.07 11.65
N ASP A 128 -3.61 8.59 11.73
CA ASP A 128 -4.55 8.54 10.60
C ASP A 128 -4.92 9.93 10.10
N GLN A 129 -5.24 10.84 11.01
CA GLN A 129 -5.56 12.24 10.68
C GLN A 129 -4.36 12.96 10.04
N SER A 130 -3.17 12.79 10.61
CA SER A 130 -1.94 13.41 10.11
C SER A 130 -1.55 12.89 8.72
N ALA A 131 -1.65 11.57 8.51
CA ALA A 131 -1.39 10.96 7.19
C ALA A 131 -2.40 11.47 6.15
N SER A 132 -3.68 11.53 6.51
CA SER A 132 -4.74 12.06 5.64
C SER A 132 -4.54 13.54 5.32
N ALA A 133 -4.22 14.36 6.31
CA ALA A 133 -3.98 15.79 6.14
C ALA A 133 -2.77 16.06 5.24
N LEU A 134 -1.68 15.28 5.37
CA LEU A 134 -0.52 15.38 4.48
C LEU A 134 -0.90 15.06 3.04
N LEU A 135 -1.65 13.98 2.80
CA LEU A 135 -2.10 13.63 1.46
C LEU A 135 -3.02 14.70 0.86
N ASP A 136 -3.94 15.24 1.64
CA ASP A 136 -4.82 16.34 1.21
C ASP A 136 -4.04 17.60 0.84
N LEU A 137 -3.07 17.97 1.67
CA LEU A 137 -2.18 19.11 1.43
C LEU A 137 -1.40 18.95 0.11
N LEU A 138 -0.99 17.72 -0.20
CA LEU A 138 -0.29 17.38 -1.43
C LEU A 138 -1.22 17.12 -2.63
N GLY A 139 -2.54 17.20 -2.43
CA GLY A 139 -3.56 17.00 -3.46
C GLY A 139 -3.82 15.53 -3.82
N TRP A 140 -3.39 14.58 -2.97
CA TRP A 140 -3.59 13.15 -3.19
C TRP A 140 -4.93 12.67 -2.67
N ARG A 141 -5.69 11.99 -3.51
CA ARG A 141 -6.92 11.29 -3.11
C ARG A 141 -6.59 9.89 -2.62
N HIS A 142 -7.11 9.53 -1.46
CA HIS A 142 -6.94 8.22 -0.83
C HIS A 142 -8.27 7.68 -0.31
N ALA A 143 -8.34 6.39 -0.04
CA ALA A 143 -9.53 5.76 0.50
C ALA A 143 -9.69 6.11 1.99
N ARG A 144 -10.83 6.71 2.36
CA ARG A 144 -11.16 7.10 3.74
C ARG A 144 -12.19 6.20 4.39
N THR A 145 -12.94 5.48 3.59
CA THR A 145 -14.04 4.60 4.02
C THR A 145 -14.09 3.34 3.17
N GLY A 146 -14.91 2.38 3.60
CA GLY A 146 -15.11 1.13 2.91
C GLY A 146 -13.93 0.15 3.04
N PRO A 147 -13.87 -0.90 2.22
CA PRO A 147 -12.88 -1.98 2.38
C PRO A 147 -11.42 -1.54 2.31
N LYS A 148 -11.14 -0.44 1.61
CA LYS A 148 -9.80 0.13 1.44
C LYS A 148 -9.49 1.29 2.39
N GLY A 149 -10.51 1.89 3.03
CA GLY A 149 -10.39 3.00 3.97
C GLY A 149 -10.59 2.54 5.42
N ARG A 150 -10.02 1.40 5.80
CA ARG A 150 -10.12 0.86 7.17
C ARG A 150 -9.31 1.70 8.15
N PRO A 151 -9.76 1.80 9.41
CA PRO A 151 -8.99 2.45 10.46
C PRO A 151 -7.73 1.64 10.79
N PHE A 152 -6.93 2.14 11.72
CA PHE A 152 -5.88 1.37 12.35
C PHE A 152 -6.50 0.22 13.17
N GLU A 153 -6.00 -1.00 12.99
CA GLU A 153 -6.46 -2.22 13.63
C GLU A 153 -5.25 -3.00 14.18
N GLU A 154 -5.45 -3.79 15.22
CA GLU A 154 -4.41 -4.66 15.77
C GLU A 154 -4.01 -5.75 14.77
N LYS A 155 -4.99 -6.25 14.01
CA LYS A 155 -4.79 -7.19 12.90
C LYS A 155 -5.32 -6.57 11.60
N PHE A 156 -4.45 -6.37 10.63
CA PHE A 156 -4.81 -5.70 9.37
C PHE A 156 -4.28 -6.44 8.13
N GLN A 157 -4.87 -6.13 6.99
CA GLN A 157 -4.49 -6.74 5.70
C GLN A 157 -3.41 -5.91 5.01
N VAL A 158 -2.36 -6.56 4.53
CA VAL A 158 -1.26 -5.95 3.78
C VAL A 158 -0.70 -6.91 2.74
N LEU A 159 -0.58 -6.47 1.49
CA LEU A 159 0.01 -7.23 0.37
C LEU A 159 -0.50 -8.68 0.23
N GLY A 160 -1.80 -8.89 0.49
CA GLY A 160 -2.42 -10.21 0.41
C GLY A 160 -2.18 -11.13 1.60
N CYS A 161 -1.56 -10.61 2.66
CA CYS A 161 -1.38 -11.27 3.94
C CYS A 161 -2.17 -10.55 5.05
N SER A 162 -2.31 -11.18 6.19
CA SER A 162 -2.83 -10.60 7.42
C SER A 162 -1.67 -10.47 8.41
N LEU A 163 -1.40 -9.26 8.87
CA LEU A 163 -0.38 -8.98 9.88
C LEU A 163 -1.07 -8.71 11.22
N ASP A 164 -0.71 -9.49 12.23
CA ASP A 164 -1.23 -9.39 13.58
C ASP A 164 -0.17 -8.83 14.52
N LEU A 165 -0.49 -7.74 15.21
CA LEU A 165 0.39 -6.98 16.10
C LEU A 165 0.10 -7.23 17.57
N ALA A 166 -0.81 -8.17 17.92
CA ALA A 166 -1.16 -8.47 19.31
C ALA A 166 0.05 -8.88 20.15
N GLY A 167 1.03 -9.56 19.54
CA GLY A 167 2.27 -10.01 20.18
C GLY A 167 3.35 -8.93 20.33
N VAL A 168 3.15 -7.71 19.85
CA VAL A 168 4.16 -6.64 19.89
C VAL A 168 4.69 -6.37 21.30
N PRO A 169 3.88 -6.33 22.38
CA PRO A 169 4.40 -6.16 23.74
C PRO A 169 5.37 -7.26 24.19
N GLN A 170 5.28 -8.46 23.58
CA GLN A 170 6.15 -9.61 23.84
C GLN A 170 7.34 -9.70 22.88
N GLY A 171 7.43 -8.78 21.90
CA GLY A 171 8.47 -8.81 20.88
C GLY A 171 8.12 -9.68 19.67
N GLU A 172 6.85 -10.02 19.50
CA GLU A 172 6.38 -10.94 18.47
C GLU A 172 5.42 -10.25 17.50
N VAL A 173 5.42 -10.73 16.26
CA VAL A 173 4.42 -10.39 15.24
C VAL A 173 4.03 -11.66 14.49
N MET A 174 2.76 -11.76 14.07
CA MET A 174 2.28 -12.90 13.32
C MET A 174 1.87 -12.49 11.92
N LEU A 175 2.41 -13.21 10.93
CA LEU A 175 2.07 -13.04 9.51
C LEU A 175 1.34 -14.29 9.01
N GLU A 176 0.13 -14.10 8.52
CA GLU A 176 -0.73 -15.18 8.04
C GLU A 176 -1.16 -14.94 6.60
N ASN A 177 -1.51 -15.99 5.89
CA ASN A 177 -2.19 -15.83 4.61
C ASN A 177 -3.57 -15.18 4.82
N LYS A 178 -3.98 -14.35 3.86
CA LYS A 178 -5.34 -13.81 3.85
C LYS A 178 -6.36 -14.96 3.92
N PRO A 179 -7.40 -14.87 4.78
CA PRO A 179 -8.43 -15.89 4.89
C PRO A 179 -9.02 -16.30 3.52
N GLY A 180 -9.23 -17.60 3.32
CA GLY A 180 -9.74 -18.18 2.08
C GLY A 180 -8.76 -18.20 0.90
N ARG A 181 -7.48 -17.82 1.09
CA ARG A 181 -6.49 -17.88 0.01
C ARG A 181 -6.08 -19.32 -0.31
N LEU A 182 -5.89 -20.14 0.72
CA LEU A 182 -5.54 -21.55 0.56
C LEU A 182 -6.70 -22.33 -0.08
N ASP A 183 -7.93 -22.08 0.37
CA ASP A 183 -9.14 -22.75 -0.19
C ASP A 183 -9.26 -22.48 -1.69
N ARG A 184 -9.12 -21.21 -2.10
CA ARG A 184 -9.14 -20.84 -3.52
C ARG A 184 -8.02 -21.48 -4.34
N LEU A 185 -6.83 -21.62 -3.76
CA LEU A 185 -5.73 -22.32 -4.41
C LEU A 185 -6.05 -23.81 -4.57
N CYS A 186 -6.58 -24.47 -3.54
CA CYS A 186 -7.00 -25.86 -3.59
C CYS A 186 -8.09 -26.08 -4.65
N GLU A 187 -9.10 -25.20 -4.72
CA GLU A 187 -10.14 -25.26 -5.77
C GLU A 187 -9.55 -25.12 -7.17
N HIS A 188 -8.61 -24.21 -7.36
CA HIS A 188 -7.92 -24.04 -8.66
C HIS A 188 -7.14 -25.29 -9.07
N PHE A 189 -6.40 -25.90 -8.14
CA PHE A 189 -5.68 -27.15 -8.39
C PHE A 189 -6.64 -28.30 -8.71
N GLN A 190 -7.77 -28.40 -8.04
CA GLN A 190 -8.78 -29.41 -8.34
C GLN A 190 -9.36 -29.24 -9.76
N ARG A 191 -9.64 -28.00 -10.18
CA ARG A 191 -10.09 -27.70 -11.55
C ARG A 191 -9.08 -28.10 -12.62
N ILE A 192 -7.77 -27.82 -12.39
CA ILE A 192 -6.71 -28.18 -13.32
C ILE A 192 -6.58 -29.72 -13.41
N LYS A 193 -6.77 -30.46 -12.31
CA LYS A 193 -6.72 -31.93 -12.33
C LYS A 193 -7.93 -32.57 -13.01
N ALA A 194 -9.05 -31.87 -13.10
CA ALA A 194 -10.29 -32.35 -13.71
C ALA A 194 -10.42 -31.98 -15.19
N ALA A 195 -9.52 -31.17 -15.73
CA ALA A 195 -9.42 -30.78 -17.14
C ALA A 195 -8.40 -31.65 -17.90
#